data_05b492cb87b62e690bc2e611efefe82b
#
_entry.id   05b492cb87b62e690bc2e611efefe82b
#
_cell.length_a   1.000
_cell.length_b   1.000
_cell.length_c   1.000
_cell.angle_alpha   90.00
_cell.angle_beta   90.00
_cell.angle_gamma   90.00
#
_symmetry.space_group_name_H-M   'P 1'
#
loop_
_entity.id
_entity.type
_entity.pdbx_description
1 polymer ?
#
loop_
_entity_poly.entity_id
_entity_poly.type
_entity_poly.pdbx_seq_one_letter_code
_entity_poly.pdbx_strand_id
1 'polypeptide(L)'
;MKNSKVKIIALIMWIIFEIVAVVLWLSKDNIFYLLNFSYIGTSIALGLVLMANNQPYARRIVQLLVGTYMLVYLGLIDNENMQIEGFWYYLFTGVFEAATIHYAVAKIFGPLIFGRGWCGFACWTAMILDFLPYKTPQSHERRKIGWIRYIAFAVSLIFVSVLFLCKVDNIERIMFWAFLIGNIVYYLVGITLAFTFKDNRAFCKYICPITVFLKPISYYSLFRICCDKTKCINCGKCERLC
;
A
#
# COMPACT_ATOMS: atom_id res chain seq x y z
N MET A 1 -15.75 -22.93 14.79
CA MET A 1 -14.71 -22.31 15.65
C MET A 1 -13.76 -21.34 14.91
N LYS A 2 -13.28 -21.64 13.71
CA LYS A 2 -12.35 -20.73 12.98
C LYS A 2 -12.97 -19.37 12.62
N ASN A 3 -14.24 -19.35 12.21
CA ASN A 3 -14.97 -18.13 11.85
C ASN A 3 -15.20 -17.15 13.01
N SER A 4 -15.43 -17.65 14.21
CA SER A 4 -15.67 -16.80 15.40
C SER A 4 -14.40 -16.02 15.78
N LYS A 5 -13.23 -16.66 15.75
CA LYS A 5 -11.96 -15.98 16.06
C LYS A 5 -11.65 -14.85 15.07
N VAL A 6 -11.92 -15.03 13.78
CA VAL A 6 -11.68 -13.98 12.77
C VAL A 6 -12.64 -12.81 12.96
N LYS A 7 -13.90 -13.05 13.31
CA LYS A 7 -14.87 -11.98 13.63
C LYS A 7 -14.43 -11.17 14.86
N ILE A 8 -13.88 -11.84 15.88
CA ILE A 8 -13.33 -11.15 17.07
C ILE A 8 -12.14 -10.28 16.66
N ILE A 9 -11.23 -10.80 15.83
CA ILE A 9 -10.09 -10.01 15.30
C ILE A 9 -10.60 -8.80 14.50
N ALA A 10 -11.62 -8.97 13.67
CA ALA A 10 -12.23 -7.87 12.91
C ALA A 10 -12.79 -6.78 13.84
N LEU A 11 -13.47 -7.17 14.92
CA LEU A 11 -13.99 -6.25 15.91
C LEU A 11 -12.86 -5.51 16.64
N ILE A 12 -11.82 -6.21 17.07
CA ILE A 12 -10.65 -5.60 17.73
C ILE A 12 -9.97 -4.59 16.80
N MET A 13 -9.76 -4.96 15.54
CA MET A 13 -9.17 -4.07 14.54
C MET A 13 -10.04 -2.82 14.33
N TRP A 14 -11.35 -3.00 14.22
CA TRP A 14 -12.28 -1.86 14.10
C TRP A 14 -12.18 -0.93 15.30
N ILE A 15 -12.23 -1.47 16.53
CA ILE A 15 -12.11 -0.67 17.76
C ILE A 15 -10.78 0.10 17.80
N ILE A 16 -9.66 -0.52 17.39
CA ILE A 16 -8.36 0.15 17.34
C ILE A 16 -8.40 1.34 16.39
N PHE A 17 -9.00 1.18 15.20
CA PHE A 17 -9.12 2.28 14.23
C PHE A 17 -10.03 3.39 14.75
N GLU A 18 -11.15 3.06 15.43
CA GLU A 18 -12.03 4.07 16.02
C GLU A 18 -11.34 4.82 17.17
N ILE A 19 -10.55 4.15 18.01
CA ILE A 19 -9.78 4.82 19.06
C ILE A 19 -8.78 5.80 18.42
N VAL A 20 -8.05 5.37 17.37
CA VAL A 20 -7.12 6.25 16.65
C VAL A 20 -7.86 7.43 16.02
N ALA A 21 -9.03 7.19 15.41
CA ALA A 21 -9.87 8.21 14.80
C ALA A 21 -10.29 9.28 15.83
N VAL A 22 -10.79 8.86 16.98
CA VAL A 22 -11.22 9.75 18.05
C VAL A 22 -10.03 10.52 18.65
N VAL A 23 -8.92 9.84 18.93
CA VAL A 23 -7.72 10.49 19.49
C VAL A 23 -7.16 11.56 18.54
N LEU A 24 -7.08 11.26 17.24
CA LEU A 24 -6.62 12.23 16.26
C LEU A 24 -7.61 13.39 16.07
N TRP A 25 -8.91 13.10 16.05
CA TRP A 25 -9.92 14.15 16.02
C TRP A 25 -9.78 15.11 17.19
N LEU A 26 -9.71 14.59 18.42
CA LEU A 26 -9.58 15.43 19.63
C LEU A 26 -8.23 16.16 19.72
N SER A 27 -7.15 15.56 19.23
CA SER A 27 -5.81 16.17 19.30
C SER A 27 -5.57 17.23 18.21
N LYS A 28 -6.21 17.10 17.05
CA LYS A 28 -6.05 17.99 15.90
C LYS A 28 -7.23 18.92 15.65
N ASP A 29 -8.30 18.77 16.44
CA ASP A 29 -9.57 19.51 16.30
C ASP A 29 -10.13 19.52 14.86
N ASN A 30 -9.94 18.39 14.15
CA ASN A 30 -10.34 18.24 12.75
C ASN A 30 -11.12 16.95 12.55
N ILE A 31 -12.41 17.07 12.23
CA ILE A 31 -13.35 15.95 12.00
C ILE A 31 -12.92 15.05 10.84
N PHE A 32 -12.08 15.57 9.94
CA PHE A 32 -11.54 14.79 8.83
C PHE A 32 -10.84 13.50 9.31
N TYR A 33 -10.07 13.56 10.40
CA TYR A 33 -9.39 12.39 10.95
C TYR A 33 -10.36 11.34 11.46
N LEU A 34 -11.46 11.76 12.09
CA LEU A 34 -12.51 10.85 12.52
C LEU A 34 -13.09 10.09 11.33
N LEU A 35 -13.52 10.81 10.30
CA LEU A 35 -14.14 10.21 9.11
C LEU A 35 -13.18 9.31 8.36
N ASN A 36 -11.93 9.75 8.18
CA ASN A 36 -10.89 9.01 7.45
C ASN A 36 -10.58 7.65 8.10
N PHE A 37 -10.24 7.67 9.39
CA PHE A 37 -9.84 6.44 10.08
C PHE A 37 -11.02 5.51 10.35
N SER A 38 -12.22 6.03 10.65
CA SER A 38 -13.43 5.22 10.77
C SER A 38 -13.79 4.55 9.44
N TYR A 39 -13.69 5.27 8.31
CA TYR A 39 -13.93 4.68 6.99
C TYR A 39 -12.95 3.55 6.68
N ILE A 40 -11.65 3.77 6.90
CA ILE A 40 -10.62 2.76 6.65
C ILE A 40 -10.80 1.56 7.59
N GLY A 41 -11.01 1.81 8.87
CA GLY A 41 -11.22 0.76 9.88
C GLY A 41 -12.45 -0.10 9.57
N THR A 42 -13.57 0.54 9.22
CA THR A 42 -14.80 -0.16 8.83
C THR A 42 -14.60 -0.99 7.55
N SER A 43 -13.90 -0.45 6.56
CA SER A 43 -13.60 -1.18 5.30
C SER A 43 -12.75 -2.41 5.55
N ILE A 44 -11.74 -2.32 6.44
CA ILE A 44 -10.88 -3.45 6.81
C ILE A 44 -11.67 -4.50 7.61
N ALA A 45 -12.47 -4.06 8.60
CA ALA A 45 -13.28 -4.95 9.41
C ALA A 45 -14.32 -5.71 8.56
N LEU A 46 -14.99 -5.02 7.64
CA LEU A 46 -15.90 -5.64 6.67
C LEU A 46 -15.18 -6.72 5.86
N GLY A 47 -13.99 -6.43 5.36
CA GLY A 47 -13.20 -7.40 4.62
C GLY A 47 -12.84 -8.63 5.42
N LEU A 48 -12.43 -8.48 6.68
CA LEU A 48 -12.13 -9.59 7.56
C LEU A 48 -13.37 -10.46 7.84
N VAL A 49 -14.54 -9.84 8.02
CA VAL A 49 -15.82 -10.56 8.18
C VAL A 49 -16.19 -11.32 6.91
N LEU A 50 -16.05 -10.70 5.74
CA LEU A 50 -16.29 -11.36 4.46
C LEU A 50 -15.32 -12.53 4.22
N MET A 51 -14.05 -12.38 4.59
CA MET A 51 -13.07 -13.47 4.55
C MET A 51 -13.43 -14.61 5.53
N ALA A 52 -13.90 -14.29 6.74
CA ALA A 52 -14.40 -15.27 7.68
C ALA A 52 -15.57 -16.08 7.14
N ASN A 53 -16.41 -15.44 6.33
CA ASN A 53 -17.57 -16.07 5.67
C ASN A 53 -17.19 -16.73 4.33
N ASN A 54 -15.89 -16.93 4.05
CA ASN A 54 -15.36 -17.57 2.83
C ASN A 54 -15.79 -16.88 1.52
N GLN A 55 -16.05 -15.58 1.55
CA GLN A 55 -16.40 -14.84 0.33
C GLN A 55 -15.16 -14.68 -0.56
N PRO A 56 -15.20 -15.16 -1.83
CA PRO A 56 -14.01 -15.18 -2.69
C PRO A 56 -13.51 -13.79 -3.09
N TYR A 57 -14.38 -12.79 -3.02
CA TYR A 57 -14.07 -11.41 -3.40
C TYR A 57 -13.73 -10.50 -2.22
N ALA A 58 -13.73 -11.01 -0.99
CA ALA A 58 -13.52 -10.22 0.23
C ALA A 58 -12.31 -9.28 0.14
N ARG A 59 -11.14 -9.81 -0.23
CA ARG A 59 -9.92 -9.01 -0.40
C ARG A 59 -10.06 -7.90 -1.43
N ARG A 60 -10.72 -8.19 -2.56
CA ARG A 60 -10.92 -7.21 -3.63
C ARG A 60 -11.86 -6.09 -3.22
N ILE A 61 -12.90 -6.42 -2.45
CA ILE A 61 -13.86 -5.42 -1.93
C ILE A 61 -13.11 -4.42 -1.05
N VAL A 62 -12.30 -4.89 -0.09
CA VAL A 62 -11.49 -4.00 0.76
C VAL A 62 -10.55 -3.15 -0.08
N GLN A 63 -9.84 -3.80 -1.01
CA GLN A 63 -8.87 -3.12 -1.86
C GLN A 63 -9.53 -2.05 -2.73
N LEU A 64 -10.76 -2.30 -3.20
CA LEU A 64 -11.54 -1.33 -3.97
C LEU A 64 -12.00 -0.17 -3.08
N LEU A 65 -12.56 -0.45 -1.90
CA LEU A 65 -13.02 0.58 -0.97
C LEU A 65 -11.86 1.49 -0.55
N VAL A 66 -10.80 0.93 0.02
CA VAL A 66 -9.68 1.71 0.54
C VAL A 66 -8.82 2.29 -0.59
N GLY A 67 -8.56 1.53 -1.66
CA GLY A 67 -7.77 2.00 -2.79
C GLY A 67 -8.44 3.15 -3.54
N THR A 68 -9.75 3.09 -3.77
CA THR A 68 -10.50 4.18 -4.41
C THR A 68 -10.54 5.41 -3.50
N TYR A 69 -10.77 5.23 -2.21
CA TYR A 69 -10.73 6.32 -1.25
C TYR A 69 -9.38 7.06 -1.27
N MET A 70 -8.28 6.31 -1.22
CA MET A 70 -6.94 6.88 -1.25
C MET A 70 -6.61 7.58 -2.58
N LEU A 71 -7.03 7.01 -3.71
CA LEU A 71 -6.74 7.57 -5.02
C LEU A 71 -7.64 8.77 -5.34
N VAL A 72 -8.95 8.62 -5.13
CA VAL A 72 -9.93 9.62 -5.58
C VAL A 72 -10.13 10.69 -4.52
N TYR A 73 -10.48 10.30 -3.29
CA TYR A 73 -10.81 11.28 -2.26
C TYR A 73 -9.55 12.03 -1.81
N LEU A 74 -8.55 11.35 -1.28
CA LEU A 74 -7.34 12.00 -0.79
C LEU A 74 -6.49 12.57 -1.93
N GLY A 75 -6.30 11.80 -3.02
CA GLY A 75 -5.40 12.18 -4.08
C GLY A 75 -5.96 13.21 -5.05
N LEU A 76 -7.22 13.07 -5.50
CA LEU A 76 -7.78 13.94 -6.55
C LEU A 76 -8.67 15.05 -5.98
N ILE A 77 -9.45 14.80 -4.92
CA ILE A 77 -10.36 15.79 -4.35
C ILE A 77 -9.63 16.68 -3.35
N ASP A 78 -8.90 16.06 -2.43
CA ASP A 78 -8.14 16.75 -1.38
C ASP A 78 -6.76 17.22 -1.84
N ASN A 79 -6.40 16.93 -3.10
CA ASN A 79 -5.13 17.32 -3.75
C ASN A 79 -3.86 16.83 -3.04
N GLU A 80 -3.95 15.77 -2.24
CA GLU A 80 -2.81 15.23 -1.53
C GLU A 80 -1.99 14.27 -2.38
N ASN A 81 -0.68 14.47 -2.42
CA ASN A 81 0.19 13.50 -3.05
C ASN A 81 0.47 12.32 -2.12
N MET A 82 -0.31 11.24 -2.30
CA MET A 82 -0.18 9.99 -1.54
C MET A 82 0.89 9.04 -2.09
N GLN A 83 1.68 9.44 -3.08
CA GLN A 83 2.84 8.69 -3.58
C GLN A 83 4.10 8.99 -2.74
N ILE A 84 5.23 8.38 -3.10
CA ILE A 84 6.47 8.52 -2.36
C ILE A 84 7.03 9.95 -2.43
N GLU A 85 6.75 10.67 -3.50
CA GLU A 85 7.10 12.08 -3.68
C GLU A 85 6.39 12.95 -2.63
N GLY A 86 5.11 12.70 -2.38
CA GLY A 86 4.37 13.40 -1.33
C GLY A 86 4.92 13.09 0.06
N PHE A 87 5.34 11.85 0.31
CA PHE A 87 6.00 11.51 1.58
C PHE A 87 7.27 12.35 1.80
N TRP A 88 8.14 12.49 0.78
CA TRP A 88 9.33 13.33 0.87
C TRP A 88 8.98 14.81 1.06
N TYR A 89 7.96 15.29 0.33
CA TYR A 89 7.48 16.66 0.42
C TYR A 89 7.05 17.00 1.86
N TYR A 90 6.13 16.24 2.43
CA TYR A 90 5.64 16.48 3.79
C TYR A 90 6.73 16.26 4.86
N LEU A 91 7.65 15.33 4.62
CA LEU A 91 8.80 15.13 5.51
C LEU A 91 9.72 16.37 5.54
N PHE A 92 9.98 16.98 4.39
CA PHE A 92 10.84 18.16 4.29
C PHE A 92 10.15 19.45 4.79
N THR A 93 8.84 19.55 4.63
CA THR A 93 8.06 20.67 5.22
C THR A 93 7.85 20.54 6.71
N GLY A 94 8.14 19.36 7.31
CA GLY A 94 7.86 19.09 8.73
C GLY A 94 6.38 18.90 9.03
N VAL A 95 5.54 18.68 8.02
CA VAL A 95 4.10 18.45 8.18
C VAL A 95 3.85 16.96 8.39
N PHE A 96 3.43 16.60 9.61
CA PHE A 96 3.08 15.22 9.95
C PHE A 96 1.58 14.98 9.83
N GLU A 97 1.08 15.08 8.60
CA GLU A 97 -0.33 14.86 8.24
C GLU A 97 -0.42 13.94 7.04
N ALA A 98 -1.63 13.58 6.65
CA ALA A 98 -1.92 12.92 5.39
C ALA A 98 -0.93 11.81 4.96
N ALA A 99 -0.14 12.09 3.92
CA ALA A 99 0.81 11.11 3.37
C ALA A 99 1.86 10.66 4.39
N THR A 100 2.37 11.54 5.27
CA THR A 100 3.36 11.16 6.29
C THR A 100 2.78 10.17 7.28
N ILE A 101 1.58 10.42 7.80
CA ILE A 101 0.87 9.49 8.69
C ILE A 101 0.56 8.18 7.96
N HIS A 102 0.07 8.27 6.72
CA HIS A 102 -0.18 7.09 5.91
C HIS A 102 1.08 6.24 5.72
N TYR A 103 2.22 6.85 5.40
CA TYR A 103 3.48 6.12 5.23
C TYR A 103 3.99 5.53 6.55
N ALA A 104 3.91 6.28 7.65
CA ALA A 104 4.28 5.77 8.96
C ALA A 104 3.44 4.53 9.32
N VAL A 105 2.12 4.64 9.26
CA VAL A 105 1.20 3.55 9.65
C VAL A 105 1.23 2.40 8.62
N ALA A 106 1.11 2.70 7.34
CA ALA A 106 0.88 1.68 6.31
C ALA A 106 2.16 1.11 5.69
N LYS A 107 3.28 1.84 5.72
CA LYS A 107 4.51 1.46 5.01
C LYS A 107 5.70 1.19 5.95
N ILE A 108 5.65 1.66 7.19
CA ILE A 108 6.71 1.45 8.18
C ILE A 108 6.22 0.53 9.31
N PHE A 109 5.28 1.00 10.14
CA PHE A 109 4.82 0.23 11.31
C PHE A 109 3.90 -0.94 10.94
N GLY A 110 2.97 -0.77 10.00
CA GLY A 110 2.08 -1.84 9.54
C GLY A 110 2.83 -3.06 9.00
N PRO A 111 3.86 -2.90 8.17
CA PRO A 111 4.69 -4.01 7.71
C PRO A 111 5.47 -4.75 8.78
N LEU A 112 5.80 -4.12 9.91
CA LEU A 112 6.39 -4.83 11.07
C LEU A 112 5.41 -5.83 11.67
N ILE A 113 4.11 -5.56 11.58
CA ILE A 113 3.07 -6.43 12.14
C ILE A 113 2.58 -7.41 11.06
N PHE A 114 2.11 -6.90 9.94
CA PHE A 114 1.36 -7.65 8.90
C PHE A 114 2.16 -7.91 7.62
N GLY A 115 3.46 -7.62 7.59
CA GLY A 115 4.28 -7.75 6.40
C GLY A 115 3.77 -6.87 5.26
N ARG A 116 3.55 -7.46 4.08
CA ARG A 116 3.02 -6.76 2.91
C ARG A 116 1.49 -6.75 2.83
N GLY A 117 0.79 -6.98 3.94
CA GLY A 117 -0.66 -7.01 3.98
C GLY A 117 -1.30 -5.76 3.39
N TRP A 118 -0.79 -4.58 3.76
CA TRP A 118 -1.30 -3.31 3.23
C TRP A 118 -1.27 -3.23 1.70
N CYS A 119 -0.20 -3.68 1.06
CA CYS A 119 -0.11 -3.71 -0.41
C CYS A 119 -1.16 -4.62 -1.05
N GLY A 120 -1.62 -5.65 -0.34
CA GLY A 120 -2.64 -6.57 -0.80
C GLY A 120 -4.08 -6.07 -0.61
N PHE A 121 -4.32 -5.16 0.36
CA PHE A 121 -5.66 -4.78 0.79
C PHE A 121 -6.01 -3.30 0.56
N ALA A 122 -5.03 -2.40 0.45
CA ALA A 122 -5.29 -0.96 0.43
C ALA A 122 -4.56 -0.19 -0.68
N CYS A 123 -3.62 -0.83 -1.39
CA CYS A 123 -2.84 -0.13 -2.42
C CYS A 123 -3.67 0.08 -3.69
N TRP A 124 -3.88 1.33 -4.09
CA TRP A 124 -4.64 1.69 -5.31
C TRP A 124 -3.97 1.24 -6.60
N THR A 125 -2.63 1.30 -6.71
CA THR A 125 -1.92 0.75 -7.88
C THR A 125 -2.18 -0.74 -8.02
N ALA A 126 -2.07 -1.47 -6.92
CA ALA A 126 -2.33 -2.90 -6.90
C ALA A 126 -3.81 -3.24 -7.15
N MET A 127 -4.73 -2.37 -6.78
CA MET A 127 -6.16 -2.49 -7.05
C MET A 127 -6.42 -2.67 -8.56
N ILE A 128 -5.87 -1.79 -9.38
CA ILE A 128 -6.02 -1.86 -10.84
C ILE A 128 -5.30 -3.10 -11.40
N LEU A 129 -4.06 -3.36 -10.98
CA LEU A 129 -3.27 -4.48 -11.50
C LEU A 129 -3.88 -5.85 -11.17
N ASP A 130 -4.61 -5.99 -10.07
CA ASP A 130 -5.26 -7.25 -9.70
C ASP A 130 -6.47 -7.62 -10.58
N PHE A 131 -6.97 -6.70 -11.42
CA PHE A 131 -7.98 -7.01 -12.43
C PHE A 131 -7.40 -7.69 -13.67
N LEU A 132 -6.09 -7.63 -13.88
CA LEU A 132 -5.41 -8.27 -15.00
C LEU A 132 -5.48 -9.81 -14.90
N PRO A 133 -5.34 -10.53 -16.05
CA PRO A 133 -5.58 -11.97 -16.12
C PRO A 133 -4.52 -12.85 -15.42
N TYR A 134 -3.32 -12.34 -15.19
CA TYR A 134 -2.17 -13.11 -14.69
C TYR A 134 -2.09 -13.14 -13.17
N LYS A 135 -3.10 -13.74 -12.52
CA LYS A 135 -3.18 -13.81 -11.04
C LYS A 135 -2.09 -14.67 -10.41
N THR A 136 -1.68 -15.72 -11.09
CA THR A 136 -0.56 -16.57 -10.71
C THR A 136 0.60 -16.34 -11.66
N PRO A 137 1.80 -15.99 -11.16
CA PRO A 137 2.95 -15.80 -12.02
C PRO A 137 3.24 -17.07 -12.84
N GLN A 138 3.42 -16.93 -14.14
CA GLN A 138 3.74 -18.05 -15.02
C GLN A 138 5.25 -18.31 -15.11
N SER A 139 6.07 -17.32 -14.77
CA SER A 139 7.52 -17.41 -14.77
C SER A 139 8.08 -17.38 -13.36
N HIS A 140 8.96 -18.32 -13.03
CA HIS A 140 9.66 -18.41 -11.74
C HIS A 140 10.99 -17.68 -11.72
N GLU A 141 11.46 -17.17 -12.87
CA GLU A 141 12.72 -16.49 -12.95
C GLU A 141 12.72 -15.20 -12.15
N ARG A 142 13.54 -15.13 -11.13
CA ARG A 142 13.88 -13.87 -10.46
C ARG A 142 14.67 -12.99 -11.40
N ARG A 143 13.99 -12.08 -12.08
CA ARG A 143 14.68 -11.19 -13.03
C ARG A 143 15.58 -10.22 -12.29
N LYS A 144 16.78 -10.02 -12.81
CA LYS A 144 17.79 -9.11 -12.22
C LYS A 144 17.37 -7.63 -12.26
N ILE A 145 16.29 -7.29 -12.98
CA ILE A 145 15.76 -5.91 -13.12
C ILE A 145 15.20 -5.29 -11.83
N GLY A 146 15.11 -6.04 -10.75
CA GLY A 146 14.60 -5.52 -9.46
C GLY A 146 15.42 -4.37 -8.85
N TRP A 147 16.60 -4.03 -9.41
CA TRP A 147 17.38 -2.86 -9.02
C TRP A 147 16.74 -1.53 -9.47
N ILE A 148 15.86 -1.55 -10.49
CA ILE A 148 15.15 -0.36 -10.99
C ILE A 148 14.35 0.33 -9.87
N ARG A 149 13.84 -0.41 -8.88
CA ARG A 149 13.16 0.16 -7.72
C ARG A 149 14.02 1.15 -6.94
N TYR A 150 15.32 0.91 -6.84
CA TYR A 150 16.24 1.80 -6.13
C TYR A 150 16.49 3.06 -6.93
N ILE A 151 16.53 2.98 -8.27
CA ILE A 151 16.57 4.16 -9.14
C ILE A 151 15.28 4.96 -8.99
N ALA A 152 14.12 4.32 -9.11
CA ALA A 152 12.85 5.01 -8.95
C ALA A 152 12.75 5.71 -7.59
N PHE A 153 13.23 5.06 -6.53
CA PHE A 153 13.32 5.63 -5.20
C PHE A 153 14.27 6.84 -5.13
N ALA A 154 15.47 6.72 -5.69
CA ALA A 154 16.44 7.80 -5.72
C ALA A 154 15.95 8.99 -6.56
N VAL A 155 15.34 8.73 -7.72
CA VAL A 155 14.76 9.77 -8.58
C VAL A 155 13.66 10.53 -7.85
N SER A 156 12.76 9.86 -7.13
CA SER A 156 11.69 10.52 -6.36
C SER A 156 12.26 11.42 -5.27
N LEU A 157 13.29 10.96 -4.55
CA LEU A 157 13.96 11.75 -3.52
C LEU A 157 14.69 12.97 -4.11
N ILE A 158 15.47 12.77 -5.19
CA ILE A 158 16.20 13.83 -5.87
C ILE A 158 15.24 14.87 -6.42
N PHE A 159 14.15 14.45 -7.06
CA PHE A 159 13.12 15.34 -7.61
C PHE A 159 12.59 16.29 -6.55
N VAL A 160 12.15 15.78 -5.41
CA VAL A 160 11.62 16.62 -4.34
C VAL A 160 12.72 17.49 -3.72
N SER A 161 13.92 16.93 -3.50
CA SER A 161 15.06 17.69 -2.95
C SER A 161 15.44 18.87 -3.84
N VAL A 162 15.46 18.72 -5.16
CA VAL A 162 15.75 19.79 -6.11
C VAL A 162 14.68 20.89 -6.03
N LEU A 163 13.40 20.55 -5.94
CA LEU A 163 12.33 21.54 -5.79
C LEU A 163 12.50 22.40 -4.53
N PHE A 164 12.91 21.79 -3.42
CA PHE A 164 13.18 22.51 -2.17
C PHE A 164 14.44 23.38 -2.25
N LEU A 165 15.53 22.86 -2.80
CA LEU A 165 16.80 23.62 -2.96
C LEU A 165 16.64 24.81 -3.90
N CYS A 166 15.88 24.65 -4.98
CA CYS A 166 15.61 25.71 -5.93
C CYS A 166 14.53 26.70 -5.45
N LYS A 167 13.94 26.48 -4.24
CA LYS A 167 12.87 27.32 -3.67
C LYS A 167 11.75 27.62 -4.69
N VAL A 168 11.30 26.57 -5.37
CA VAL A 168 10.29 26.70 -6.43
C VAL A 168 8.96 27.12 -5.82
N ASP A 169 8.35 28.16 -6.38
CA ASP A 169 7.02 28.61 -5.99
C ASP A 169 5.94 27.59 -6.38
N ASN A 170 4.86 27.50 -5.60
CA ASN A 170 3.73 26.61 -5.85
C ASN A 170 4.08 25.11 -5.88
N ILE A 171 4.98 24.66 -4.98
CA ILE A 171 5.38 23.24 -4.88
C ILE A 171 4.14 22.32 -4.71
N GLU A 172 3.12 22.74 -3.97
CA GLU A 172 1.88 21.95 -3.76
C GLU A 172 1.21 21.62 -5.10
N ARG A 173 1.10 22.56 -6.00
CA ARG A 173 0.54 22.33 -7.33
C ARG A 173 1.39 21.38 -8.15
N ILE A 174 2.70 21.48 -8.03
CA ILE A 174 3.63 20.56 -8.70
C ILE A 174 3.46 19.16 -8.11
N MET A 175 3.29 19.01 -6.79
CA MET A 175 3.05 17.73 -6.13
C MET A 175 1.74 17.08 -6.58
N PHE A 176 0.67 17.86 -6.78
CA PHE A 176 -0.59 17.37 -7.33
C PHE A 176 -0.40 16.80 -8.75
N TRP A 177 0.26 17.57 -9.64
CA TRP A 177 0.54 17.08 -10.99
C TRP A 177 1.50 15.90 -11.01
N ALA A 178 2.49 15.87 -10.12
CA ALA A 178 3.36 14.72 -9.97
C ALA A 178 2.57 13.46 -9.54
N PHE A 179 1.61 13.60 -8.65
CA PHE A 179 0.70 12.52 -8.26
C PHE A 179 -0.13 12.01 -9.45
N LEU A 180 -0.73 12.90 -10.21
CA LEU A 180 -1.56 12.54 -11.36
C LEU A 180 -0.75 11.83 -12.44
N ILE A 181 0.33 12.45 -12.89
CA ILE A 181 1.22 11.91 -13.94
C ILE A 181 1.89 10.62 -13.44
N GLY A 182 2.37 10.62 -12.21
CA GLY A 182 3.00 9.45 -11.60
C GLY A 182 2.07 8.23 -11.55
N ASN A 183 0.78 8.42 -11.24
CA ASN A 183 -0.20 7.32 -11.28
C ASN A 183 -0.41 6.80 -12.70
N ILE A 184 -0.53 7.69 -13.69
CA ILE A 184 -0.67 7.29 -15.10
C ILE A 184 0.55 6.46 -15.52
N VAL A 185 1.75 6.92 -15.22
CA VAL A 185 3.00 6.21 -15.53
C VAL A 185 3.05 4.85 -14.81
N TYR A 186 2.67 4.79 -13.53
CA TYR A 186 2.65 3.54 -12.77
C TYR A 186 1.68 2.52 -13.34
N TYR A 187 0.51 2.96 -13.81
CA TYR A 187 -0.46 2.07 -14.45
C TYR A 187 0.03 1.61 -15.82
N LEU A 188 0.53 2.51 -16.66
CA LEU A 188 1.05 2.14 -17.98
C LEU A 188 2.20 1.13 -17.87
N VAL A 189 3.19 1.44 -17.03
CA VAL A 189 4.32 0.55 -16.79
C VAL A 189 3.86 -0.76 -16.13
N GLY A 190 2.95 -0.69 -15.17
CA GLY A 190 2.43 -1.85 -14.47
C GLY A 190 1.67 -2.81 -15.38
N ILE A 191 0.82 -2.29 -16.25
CA ILE A 191 0.08 -3.08 -17.24
C ILE A 191 1.06 -3.69 -18.25
N THR A 192 1.97 -2.91 -18.80
CA THR A 192 2.97 -3.41 -19.76
C THR A 192 3.80 -4.55 -19.18
N LEU A 193 4.29 -4.38 -17.95
CA LEU A 193 5.06 -5.43 -17.27
C LEU A 193 4.22 -6.66 -16.93
N ALA A 194 2.95 -6.48 -16.59
CA ALA A 194 2.06 -7.60 -16.31
C ALA A 194 1.87 -8.48 -17.54
N PHE A 195 1.67 -7.90 -18.71
CA PHE A 195 1.56 -8.65 -19.96
C PHE A 195 2.88 -9.26 -20.42
N THR A 196 3.99 -8.51 -20.29
CA THR A 196 5.33 -8.99 -20.68
C THR A 196 5.80 -10.16 -19.81
N PHE A 197 5.56 -10.08 -18.49
CA PHE A 197 6.04 -11.08 -17.54
C PHE A 197 4.97 -12.09 -17.11
N LYS A 198 3.76 -11.93 -17.63
CA LYS A 198 2.59 -12.76 -17.26
C LYS A 198 2.40 -12.82 -15.74
N ASP A 199 2.54 -11.67 -15.09
CA ASP A 199 2.45 -11.52 -13.64
C ASP A 199 1.84 -10.15 -13.30
N ASN A 200 0.62 -10.14 -12.73
CA ASN A 200 -0.08 -8.92 -12.35
C ASN A 200 0.72 -8.05 -11.37
N ARG A 201 1.61 -8.66 -10.60
CA ARG A 201 2.41 -7.98 -9.58
C ARG A 201 3.85 -7.69 -10.00
N ALA A 202 4.17 -7.79 -11.30
CA ALA A 202 5.50 -7.52 -11.83
C ALA A 202 5.98 -6.11 -11.47
N PHE A 203 5.14 -5.08 -11.59
CA PHE A 203 5.44 -3.73 -11.14
C PHE A 203 5.86 -3.67 -9.67
N CYS A 204 5.06 -4.29 -8.80
CA CYS A 204 5.33 -4.33 -7.36
C CYS A 204 6.64 -5.08 -7.01
N LYS A 205 6.99 -6.08 -7.82
CA LYS A 205 8.19 -6.88 -7.61
C LYS A 205 9.47 -6.20 -8.07
N TYR A 206 9.39 -5.38 -9.12
CA TYR A 206 10.60 -4.91 -9.80
C TYR A 206 10.79 -3.39 -9.80
N ILE A 207 9.73 -2.59 -9.86
CA ILE A 207 9.82 -1.14 -10.08
C ILE A 207 9.35 -0.33 -8.89
N CYS A 208 8.30 -0.75 -8.19
CA CYS A 208 7.68 0.05 -7.13
C CYS A 208 8.70 0.55 -6.10
N PRO A 209 8.91 1.87 -5.95
CA PRO A 209 9.94 2.45 -5.09
C PRO A 209 9.67 2.18 -3.61
N ILE A 210 8.41 2.07 -3.22
CA ILE A 210 8.01 1.80 -1.82
C ILE A 210 8.55 0.45 -1.33
N THR A 211 8.83 -0.50 -2.24
CA THR A 211 9.38 -1.79 -1.87
C THR A 211 10.81 -1.72 -1.33
N VAL A 212 11.49 -0.59 -1.49
CA VAL A 212 12.80 -0.33 -0.87
C VAL A 212 12.65 -0.36 0.66
N PHE A 213 11.61 0.27 1.20
CA PHE A 213 11.29 0.21 2.64
C PHE A 213 10.61 -1.11 3.02
N LEU A 214 9.60 -1.52 2.25
CA LEU A 214 8.77 -2.65 2.60
C LEU A 214 9.54 -3.98 2.64
N LYS A 215 10.55 -4.15 1.79
CA LYS A 215 11.29 -5.42 1.71
C LYS A 215 12.03 -5.73 3.01
N PRO A 216 12.89 -4.86 3.56
CA PRO A 216 13.58 -5.13 4.82
C PRO A 216 12.60 -5.18 6.00
N ILE A 217 11.63 -4.25 6.09
CA ILE A 217 10.71 -4.18 7.21
C ILE A 217 9.81 -5.41 7.29
N SER A 218 9.26 -5.86 6.16
CA SER A 218 8.40 -7.05 6.13
C SER A 218 9.13 -8.36 6.41
N TYR A 219 10.45 -8.38 6.31
CA TYR A 219 11.26 -9.55 6.70
C TYR A 219 11.17 -9.82 8.20
N TYR A 220 11.08 -8.77 9.00
CA TYR A 220 10.97 -8.83 10.46
C TYR A 220 9.52 -8.83 10.96
N SER A 221 8.54 -9.02 10.07
CA SER A 221 7.13 -8.94 10.45
C SER A 221 6.73 -10.01 11.46
N LEU A 222 5.86 -9.61 12.40
CA LEU A 222 5.33 -10.47 13.44
C LEU A 222 4.46 -11.60 12.83
N PHE A 223 3.56 -11.22 11.92
CA PHE A 223 2.73 -12.17 11.17
C PHE A 223 3.33 -12.44 9.79
N ARG A 224 4.16 -13.47 9.69
CA ARG A 224 4.79 -13.88 8.44
C ARG A 224 4.48 -15.35 8.12
N ILE A 225 4.41 -15.66 6.84
CA ILE A 225 4.30 -17.04 6.37
C ILE A 225 5.69 -17.67 6.48
N CYS A 226 5.81 -18.72 7.30
CA CYS A 226 7.02 -19.50 7.43
C CYS A 226 6.79 -20.90 6.89
N CYS A 227 7.79 -21.46 6.21
CA CYS A 227 7.79 -22.86 5.79
C CYS A 227 8.46 -23.70 6.86
N ASP A 228 7.75 -24.74 7.34
CA ASP A 228 8.35 -25.77 8.16
C ASP A 228 9.16 -26.71 7.26
N LYS A 229 10.48 -26.64 7.37
CA LYS A 229 11.39 -27.43 6.54
C LYS A 229 11.24 -28.93 6.73
N THR A 230 10.78 -29.36 7.90
CA THR A 230 10.59 -30.80 8.20
C THR A 230 9.36 -31.38 7.49
N LYS A 231 8.35 -30.54 7.21
CA LYS A 231 7.11 -30.91 6.52
C LYS A 231 7.10 -30.52 5.03
N CYS A 232 8.17 -29.92 4.57
CA CYS A 232 8.27 -29.42 3.18
C CYS A 232 8.50 -30.59 2.22
N ILE A 233 7.55 -30.83 1.33
CA ILE A 233 7.65 -31.82 0.24
C ILE A 233 8.31 -31.27 -1.03
N ASN A 234 8.88 -30.09 -0.96
CA ASN A 234 9.59 -29.39 -2.05
C ASN A 234 8.78 -29.21 -3.34
N CYS A 235 7.48 -29.04 -3.24
CA CYS A 235 6.57 -28.90 -4.40
C CYS A 235 6.63 -27.52 -5.11
N GLY A 236 7.38 -26.54 -4.58
CA GLY A 236 7.55 -25.20 -5.12
C GLY A 236 6.28 -24.33 -5.15
N LYS A 237 5.15 -24.79 -4.60
CA LYS A 237 3.87 -24.05 -4.66
C LYS A 237 3.92 -22.70 -3.93
N CYS A 238 4.63 -22.61 -2.81
CA CYS A 238 4.81 -21.37 -2.06
C CYS A 238 5.65 -20.35 -2.86
N GLU A 239 6.67 -20.79 -3.58
CA GLU A 239 7.49 -19.91 -4.43
C GLU A 239 6.72 -19.39 -5.63
N ARG A 240 5.78 -20.19 -6.17
CA ARG A 240 4.93 -19.79 -7.29
C ARG A 240 3.88 -18.74 -6.90
N LEU A 241 3.41 -18.77 -5.66
CA LEU A 241 2.36 -17.87 -5.17
C LEU A 241 2.89 -16.60 -4.53
N CYS A 242 4.16 -16.57 -4.14
CA CYS A 242 4.88 -15.43 -3.58
C CYS A 242 5.77 -14.76 -4.61
#